data_e027ed17580178d48381744b6a5f344f
#
_entry.id   e027ed17580178d48381744b6a5f344f
#
_cell.length_a   1.000
_cell.length_b   1.000
_cell.length_c   1.000
_cell.angle_alpha   90.00
_cell.angle_beta   90.00
_cell.angle_gamma   90.00
#
_symmetry.space_group_name_H-M   'P 1'
#
loop_
_entity.id
_entity.type
_entity.pdbx_description
1 polymer ?
#
loop_
_entity_poly.entity_id
_entity_poly.type
_entity_poly.pdbx_seq_one_letter_code
_entity_poly.pdbx_strand_id
1 'polypeptide(L)'
;MKKFSLTLLPLLMTATTTHTYAEDAFAPNGQYLLGDWNGKRTALATEGLKFDATIATDGAYLAEGGYDAHQSPTFGTQFGLGTTLDMEKLVGWDGTIIRALVTARQGQSTSLEGIQDPVAPQWANSQANWGRGNSGSRLSEFYLDKTFKDQGISIRLGRMGLGTEFNTMACDFQSNAFCAAQMGKWQGKLWYNTPVSQWGGRVKYQINPELFAQVGVFEYNPENALERHGWNLDTKNADGVNILSEVVWSPKKGLNDLPGRYRVGMLYNTANDAKNQYDVAYKAGTVGEDRSYGGWISFEQQLTSAGEGRRGLHSFANFTFHDRTTTQVDHSQQIGLKYIGAFDGHPNDIIGLGVNRVHVNERFRSTKEILNKGEEYNIELNYSYYPLKSFMLRPLLQYVIHPGATDKVDNALVVGLSSKVIF
;
A
#
# COMPACT_ATOMS: atom_id res chain seq x y z
N MET A 1 76.99 25.74 10.78
CA MET A 1 76.34 24.47 10.45
C MET A 1 75.56 24.04 11.68
N LYS A 2 74.23 24.32 11.73
CA LYS A 2 73.35 23.90 12.83
C LYS A 2 72.54 22.70 12.33
N LYS A 3 72.71 21.55 13.00
CA LYS A 3 71.92 20.35 12.73
C LYS A 3 70.53 20.49 13.38
N PHE A 4 69.46 20.42 12.58
CA PHE A 4 68.15 20.26 13.08
C PHE A 4 67.83 18.77 13.22
N SER A 5 67.51 18.36 14.44
CA SER A 5 67.04 17.00 14.75
C SER A 5 65.52 17.00 14.73
N LEU A 6 64.88 16.30 13.77
CA LEU A 6 63.48 16.07 13.71
C LEU A 6 63.14 14.84 14.58
N THR A 7 62.48 15.08 15.71
CA THR A 7 61.91 14.01 16.53
C THR A 7 60.52 13.68 15.98
N LEU A 8 60.35 12.51 15.35
CA LEU A 8 59.04 11.95 15.00
C LEU A 8 58.37 11.47 16.29
N LEU A 9 57.20 12.10 16.61
CA LEU A 9 56.27 11.62 17.62
C LEU A 9 55.32 10.61 16.94
N PRO A 10 55.21 9.35 17.41
CA PRO A 10 54.20 8.44 16.87
C PRO A 10 52.82 8.85 17.40
N LEU A 11 51.94 9.29 16.48
CA LEU A 11 50.53 9.50 16.75
C LEU A 11 49.87 8.12 16.90
N LEU A 12 49.63 7.67 18.14
CA LEU A 12 48.80 6.53 18.43
C LEU A 12 47.37 6.91 18.05
N MET A 13 46.90 6.51 16.86
CA MET A 13 45.46 6.45 16.54
C MET A 13 44.88 5.30 17.36
N THR A 14 44.26 5.60 18.48
CA THR A 14 43.31 4.70 19.13
C THR A 14 42.11 4.58 18.23
N ALA A 15 42.06 3.50 17.46
CA ALA A 15 40.83 3.09 16.80
C ALA A 15 39.82 2.74 17.89
N THR A 16 38.92 3.68 18.21
CA THR A 16 37.70 3.39 18.97
C THR A 16 36.83 2.52 18.07
N THR A 17 36.94 1.21 18.24
CA THR A 17 35.93 0.28 17.74
C THR A 17 34.64 0.63 18.45
N THR A 18 33.76 1.35 17.76
CA THR A 18 32.37 1.45 18.17
C THR A 18 31.80 0.04 18.02
N HIS A 19 31.76 -0.71 19.13
CA HIS A 19 30.94 -1.90 19.19
C HIS A 19 29.50 -1.46 19.02
N THR A 20 28.98 -1.56 17.81
CA THR A 20 27.54 -1.61 17.60
C THR A 20 27.07 -2.88 18.28
N TYR A 21 26.46 -2.75 19.45
CA TYR A 21 25.81 -3.88 20.11
C TYR A 21 24.78 -4.43 19.12
N ALA A 22 24.85 -5.74 18.87
CA ALA A 22 23.85 -6.43 18.08
C ALA A 22 22.49 -6.23 18.75
N GLU A 23 21.46 -5.90 17.98
CA GLU A 23 20.11 -5.73 18.49
C GLU A 23 19.56 -7.09 18.97
N ASP A 24 19.16 -7.16 20.23
CA ASP A 24 18.63 -8.38 20.82
C ASP A 24 17.24 -8.72 20.27
N ALA A 25 16.89 -9.99 20.28
CA ALA A 25 15.53 -10.42 19.99
C ALA A 25 14.55 -9.83 21.01
N PHE A 26 13.34 -9.44 20.55
CA PHE A 26 12.30 -8.82 21.35
C PHE A 26 12.67 -7.48 21.99
N ALA A 27 13.67 -6.79 21.44
CA ALA A 27 14.05 -5.46 21.92
C ALA A 27 12.90 -4.45 21.69
N PRO A 28 12.50 -3.64 22.70
CA PRO A 28 11.34 -2.73 22.60
C PRO A 28 11.44 -1.76 21.41
N ASN A 29 12.63 -1.25 21.14
CA ASN A 29 12.90 -0.33 20.03
C ASN A 29 13.49 -1.03 18.80
N GLY A 30 13.54 -2.36 18.81
CA GLY A 30 14.09 -3.17 17.76
C GLY A 30 13.30 -3.08 16.46
N GLN A 31 14.01 -2.97 15.33
CA GLN A 31 13.37 -2.96 14.02
C GLN A 31 12.80 -4.34 13.65
N TYR A 32 13.42 -5.39 14.16
CA TYR A 32 13.08 -6.78 13.88
C TYR A 32 12.80 -7.56 15.15
N LEU A 33 11.76 -8.40 15.17
CA LEU A 33 11.37 -9.19 16.35
C LEU A 33 12.50 -10.14 16.79
N LEU A 34 13.21 -10.74 15.86
CA LEU A 34 14.32 -11.65 16.13
C LEU A 34 15.69 -10.95 16.20
N GLY A 35 15.70 -9.62 16.28
CA GLY A 35 16.91 -8.80 16.43
C GLY A 35 17.90 -8.96 15.27
N ASP A 36 19.18 -8.81 15.58
CA ASP A 36 20.28 -8.79 14.61
C ASP A 36 20.99 -10.17 14.44
N TRP A 37 20.44 -11.24 14.97
CA TRP A 37 20.99 -12.61 14.89
C TRP A 37 22.46 -12.68 15.37
N ASN A 38 22.73 -12.06 16.50
CA ASN A 38 24.10 -11.88 17.04
C ASN A 38 25.06 -11.19 16.06
N GLY A 39 24.60 -10.13 15.38
CA GLY A 39 25.40 -9.34 14.44
C GLY A 39 25.39 -9.87 13.00
N LYS A 40 24.84 -11.06 12.73
CA LYS A 40 24.86 -11.65 11.38
C LYS A 40 24.02 -10.87 10.38
N ARG A 41 22.88 -10.32 10.80
CA ARG A 41 22.02 -9.49 9.92
C ARG A 41 22.77 -8.23 9.48
N THR A 42 23.39 -7.53 10.42
CA THR A 42 24.23 -6.36 10.13
C THR A 42 25.43 -6.72 9.25
N ALA A 43 26.11 -7.83 9.51
CA ALA A 43 27.22 -8.30 8.66
C ALA A 43 26.76 -8.54 7.22
N LEU A 44 25.67 -9.29 7.01
CA LEU A 44 25.09 -9.51 5.68
C LEU A 44 24.69 -8.20 4.99
N ALA A 45 24.07 -7.26 5.72
CA ALA A 45 23.69 -5.96 5.17
C ALA A 45 24.91 -5.10 4.79
N THR A 46 26.02 -5.25 5.52
CA THR A 46 27.29 -4.59 5.19
C THR A 46 27.89 -5.16 3.91
N GLU A 47 27.77 -6.46 3.68
CA GLU A 47 28.18 -7.13 2.45
C GLU A 47 27.20 -6.91 1.28
N GLY A 48 26.04 -6.27 1.51
CA GLY A 48 25.08 -5.93 0.46
C GLY A 48 23.84 -6.83 0.40
N LEU A 49 23.64 -7.71 1.39
CA LEU A 49 22.50 -8.64 1.42
C LEU A 49 21.56 -8.31 2.58
N LYS A 50 20.32 -7.94 2.30
CA LYS A 50 19.28 -7.67 3.30
C LYS A 50 18.11 -8.63 3.15
N PHE A 51 17.65 -9.16 4.28
CA PHE A 51 16.45 -9.99 4.36
C PHE A 51 15.39 -9.29 5.21
N ASP A 52 14.14 -9.45 4.80
CA ASP A 52 12.97 -9.06 5.58
C ASP A 52 11.90 -10.15 5.49
N ALA A 53 11.24 -10.38 6.60
CA ALA A 53 10.08 -11.26 6.65
C ALA A 53 8.98 -10.57 7.45
N THR A 54 7.72 -10.77 7.05
CA THR A 54 6.55 -10.17 7.69
C THR A 54 5.41 -11.16 7.78
N ILE A 55 4.65 -11.06 8.87
CA ILE A 55 3.34 -11.69 9.01
C ILE A 55 2.36 -10.58 9.36
N ALA A 56 1.27 -10.47 8.62
CA ALA A 56 0.18 -9.55 8.91
C ALA A 56 -1.14 -10.32 8.88
N THR A 57 -1.92 -10.21 9.96
CA THR A 57 -3.21 -10.90 10.11
C THR A 57 -4.28 -9.88 10.42
N ASP A 58 -5.41 -9.98 9.72
CA ASP A 58 -6.62 -9.21 9.94
C ASP A 58 -7.74 -10.15 10.36
N GLY A 59 -8.16 -10.06 11.62
CA GLY A 59 -9.34 -10.73 12.16
C GLY A 59 -10.53 -9.77 12.15
N ALA A 60 -11.72 -10.28 11.80
CA ALA A 60 -12.95 -9.52 11.80
C ALA A 60 -14.16 -10.37 12.18
N TYR A 61 -15.10 -9.75 12.87
CA TYR A 61 -16.38 -10.33 13.26
C TYR A 61 -17.50 -9.35 12.94
N LEU A 62 -18.49 -9.81 12.20
CA LEU A 62 -19.72 -9.06 11.92
C LEU A 62 -20.60 -9.12 13.17
N ALA A 63 -20.62 -8.03 13.94
CA ALA A 63 -21.35 -7.95 15.21
C ALA A 63 -22.84 -7.67 15.01
N GLU A 64 -23.19 -6.93 13.94
CA GLU A 64 -24.57 -6.55 13.64
C GLU A 64 -24.72 -6.22 12.15
N GLY A 65 -25.89 -6.46 11.60
CA GLY A 65 -26.26 -6.11 10.23
C GLY A 65 -25.59 -6.98 9.16
N GLY A 66 -25.33 -6.38 7.99
CA GLY A 66 -24.84 -7.12 6.83
C GLY A 66 -25.91 -8.01 6.21
N TYR A 67 -25.51 -8.88 5.31
CA TYR A 67 -26.39 -9.84 4.62
C TYR A 67 -26.69 -11.07 5.46
N ASP A 68 -25.67 -11.59 6.18
CA ASP A 68 -25.79 -12.73 7.09
C ASP A 68 -24.94 -12.50 8.35
N ALA A 69 -25.57 -12.04 9.43
CA ALA A 69 -24.93 -11.75 10.71
C ALA A 69 -24.59 -13.02 11.55
N HIS A 70 -24.96 -14.21 11.10
CA HIS A 70 -24.71 -15.47 11.84
C HIS A 70 -23.36 -16.11 11.54
N GLN A 71 -22.47 -15.40 10.85
CA GLN A 71 -21.17 -15.88 10.49
C GLN A 71 -20.17 -15.89 11.67
N SER A 72 -19.30 -16.89 11.68
CA SER A 72 -18.18 -16.95 12.62
C SER A 72 -17.13 -15.87 12.31
N PRO A 73 -16.29 -15.45 13.30
CA PRO A 73 -15.17 -14.59 13.03
C PRO A 73 -14.26 -15.14 11.92
N THR A 74 -13.81 -14.27 11.03
CA THR A 74 -12.90 -14.63 9.94
C THR A 74 -11.50 -14.07 10.19
N PHE A 75 -10.49 -14.74 9.61
CA PHE A 75 -9.10 -14.33 9.68
C PHE A 75 -8.46 -14.42 8.31
N GLY A 76 -7.79 -13.34 7.91
CA GLY A 76 -6.97 -13.29 6.71
C GLY A 76 -5.52 -12.99 7.07
N THR A 77 -4.57 -13.80 6.59
CA THR A 77 -3.15 -13.65 6.90
C THR A 77 -2.33 -13.52 5.63
N GLN A 78 -1.40 -12.58 5.64
CA GLN A 78 -0.37 -12.44 4.61
C GLN A 78 1.01 -12.69 5.21
N PHE A 79 1.75 -13.57 4.57
CA PHE A 79 3.17 -13.80 4.79
C PHE A 79 3.96 -13.06 3.71
N GLY A 80 5.09 -12.49 4.07
CA GLY A 80 6.03 -11.89 3.14
C GLY A 80 7.46 -12.32 3.46
N LEU A 81 8.22 -12.68 2.44
CA LEU A 81 9.65 -12.96 2.53
C LEU A 81 10.37 -12.21 1.41
N GLY A 82 11.22 -11.29 1.78
CA GLY A 82 11.92 -10.41 0.87
C GLY A 82 13.44 -10.47 1.00
N THR A 83 14.12 -10.17 -0.10
CA THR A 83 15.56 -9.93 -0.13
C THR A 83 15.87 -8.72 -0.98
N THR A 84 16.88 -7.95 -0.55
CA THR A 84 17.42 -6.82 -1.32
C THR A 84 18.93 -7.03 -1.45
N LEU A 85 19.40 -7.01 -2.69
CA LEU A 85 20.80 -7.07 -3.05
C LEU A 85 21.30 -5.66 -3.38
N ASP A 86 22.27 -5.18 -2.65
CA ASP A 86 22.99 -3.94 -2.94
C ASP A 86 24.14 -4.26 -3.92
N MET A 87 23.89 -4.00 -5.19
CA MET A 87 24.81 -4.37 -6.26
C MET A 87 26.08 -3.54 -6.28
N GLU A 88 26.08 -2.35 -5.65
CA GLU A 88 27.29 -1.55 -5.47
C GLU A 88 28.28 -2.28 -4.56
N LYS A 89 27.79 -2.85 -3.44
CA LYS A 89 28.61 -3.61 -2.50
C LYS A 89 29.02 -4.98 -3.03
N LEU A 90 28.13 -5.67 -3.74
CA LEU A 90 28.36 -7.02 -4.23
C LEU A 90 29.28 -7.08 -5.44
N VAL A 91 29.10 -6.17 -6.40
CA VAL A 91 29.77 -6.24 -7.72
C VAL A 91 30.22 -4.88 -8.25
N GLY A 92 30.14 -3.80 -7.45
CA GLY A 92 30.59 -2.47 -7.84
C GLY A 92 29.64 -1.72 -8.79
N TRP A 93 28.36 -2.12 -8.89
CA TRP A 93 27.35 -1.41 -9.69
C TRP A 93 26.73 -0.26 -8.88
N ASP A 94 27.33 0.92 -8.95
CA ASP A 94 26.96 2.10 -8.19
C ASP A 94 25.44 2.37 -8.24
N GLY A 95 24.87 2.71 -7.09
CA GLY A 95 23.47 3.11 -6.94
C GLY A 95 22.43 2.09 -7.47
N THR A 96 22.79 0.79 -7.54
CA THR A 96 21.92 -0.26 -8.10
C THR A 96 21.53 -1.25 -7.02
N ILE A 97 20.23 -1.57 -6.95
CA ILE A 97 19.69 -2.65 -6.11
C ILE A 97 18.87 -3.62 -6.95
N ILE A 98 18.82 -4.88 -6.51
CA ILE A 98 17.84 -5.88 -6.97
C ILE A 98 16.98 -6.26 -5.77
N ARG A 99 15.67 -6.28 -5.97
CA ARG A 99 14.68 -6.67 -4.96
C ARG A 99 13.90 -7.87 -5.43
N ALA A 100 13.67 -8.83 -4.52
CA ALA A 100 12.68 -9.90 -4.69
C ALA A 100 11.80 -9.97 -3.44
N LEU A 101 10.49 -10.15 -3.61
CA LEU A 101 9.51 -10.36 -2.55
C LEU A 101 8.53 -11.43 -2.97
N VAL A 102 8.45 -12.46 -2.15
CA VAL A 102 7.42 -13.51 -2.23
C VAL A 102 6.39 -13.24 -1.15
N THR A 103 5.11 -13.31 -1.51
CA THR A 103 4.02 -13.25 -0.54
C THR A 103 3.13 -14.47 -0.67
N ALA A 104 2.50 -14.86 0.43
CA ALA A 104 1.44 -15.85 0.46
C ALA A 104 0.28 -15.30 1.29
N ARG A 105 -0.94 -15.49 0.81
CA ARG A 105 -2.17 -15.12 1.53
C ARG A 105 -3.03 -16.35 1.75
N GLN A 106 -3.69 -16.39 2.90
CA GLN A 106 -4.67 -17.42 3.23
C GLN A 106 -5.75 -16.86 4.14
N GLY A 107 -6.86 -17.57 4.27
CA GLY A 107 -7.96 -17.24 5.17
C GLY A 107 -9.20 -16.76 4.46
N GLN A 108 -10.13 -16.19 5.22
CA GLN A 108 -11.48 -15.78 4.81
C GLN A 108 -11.65 -14.26 5.00
N SER A 109 -12.76 -13.74 4.50
CA SER A 109 -13.11 -12.34 4.60
C SER A 109 -14.54 -12.19 5.13
N THR A 110 -14.71 -11.46 6.22
CA THR A 110 -16.05 -11.09 6.74
C THR A 110 -16.91 -10.39 5.70
N SER A 111 -16.30 -9.62 4.79
CA SER A 111 -17.03 -8.98 3.70
C SER A 111 -17.67 -9.98 2.75
N LEU A 112 -16.94 -11.07 2.41
CA LEU A 112 -17.44 -12.09 1.49
C LEU A 112 -18.41 -13.06 2.17
N GLU A 113 -18.19 -13.37 3.44
CA GLU A 113 -18.94 -14.40 4.15
C GLU A 113 -20.24 -13.84 4.76
N GLY A 114 -20.26 -12.57 5.22
CA GLY A 114 -21.39 -12.06 5.99
C GLY A 114 -21.92 -10.68 5.58
N ILE A 115 -21.06 -9.77 5.08
CA ILE A 115 -21.52 -8.40 4.85
C ILE A 115 -22.23 -8.24 3.51
N GLN A 116 -21.66 -8.74 2.40
CA GLN A 116 -22.17 -8.50 1.06
C GLN A 116 -23.32 -9.42 0.66
N ASP A 117 -24.27 -8.88 -0.07
CA ASP A 117 -25.26 -9.66 -0.82
C ASP A 117 -24.56 -10.37 -2.01
N PRO A 118 -24.95 -11.61 -2.36
CA PRO A 118 -24.37 -12.35 -3.50
C PRO A 118 -24.43 -11.61 -4.85
N VAL A 119 -25.40 -10.70 -5.04
CA VAL A 119 -25.59 -9.97 -6.30
C VAL A 119 -25.23 -8.48 -6.20
N ALA A 120 -24.98 -7.98 -4.99
CA ALA A 120 -24.51 -6.62 -4.69
C ALA A 120 -23.24 -6.70 -3.82
N PRO A 121 -22.06 -6.99 -4.40
CA PRO A 121 -20.83 -7.14 -3.65
C PRO A 121 -20.44 -5.84 -2.97
N GLN A 122 -19.93 -5.94 -1.74
CA GLN A 122 -19.35 -4.80 -1.03
C GLN A 122 -18.16 -4.23 -1.83
N TRP A 123 -18.11 -2.90 -1.97
CA TRP A 123 -17.08 -2.24 -2.76
C TRP A 123 -15.72 -2.19 -2.05
N ALA A 124 -15.72 -1.95 -0.74
CA ALA A 124 -14.51 -1.94 0.05
C ALA A 124 -14.51 -3.07 1.08
N ASN A 125 -13.54 -3.99 1.01
CA ASN A 125 -13.42 -5.11 1.93
C ASN A 125 -13.00 -4.62 3.34
N SER A 126 -13.63 -5.17 4.38
CA SER A 126 -13.33 -4.88 5.78
C SER A 126 -11.94 -5.33 6.25
N GLN A 127 -11.29 -6.20 5.48
CA GLN A 127 -9.95 -6.72 5.75
C GLN A 127 -9.04 -6.48 4.54
N ALA A 128 -7.87 -5.87 4.76
CA ALA A 128 -6.87 -5.66 3.70
C ALA A 128 -6.09 -6.94 3.38
N ASN A 129 -5.80 -7.74 4.41
CA ASN A 129 -5.13 -9.03 4.30
C ASN A 129 -6.16 -10.16 4.37
N TRP A 130 -6.67 -10.59 3.25
CA TRP A 130 -7.63 -11.69 3.17
C TRP A 130 -7.26 -12.65 2.05
N GLY A 131 -7.54 -13.91 2.25
CA GLY A 131 -7.40 -14.95 1.25
C GLY A 131 -8.65 -15.04 0.38
N ARG A 132 -8.47 -15.22 -0.91
CA ARG A 132 -9.51 -15.61 -1.83
C ARG A 132 -9.37 -17.11 -2.07
N GLY A 133 -10.01 -17.91 -1.20
CA GLY A 133 -9.99 -19.36 -1.37
C GLY A 133 -8.57 -19.96 -1.40
N ASN A 134 -7.78 -19.80 -0.33
CA ASN A 134 -6.39 -20.29 -0.25
C ASN A 134 -5.49 -19.74 -1.37
N SER A 135 -5.47 -18.44 -1.56
CA SER A 135 -4.57 -17.82 -2.53
C SER A 135 -3.12 -18.16 -2.19
N GLY A 136 -2.50 -18.96 -3.02
CA GLY A 136 -1.16 -19.47 -2.85
C GLY A 136 -0.08 -18.40 -2.80
N SER A 137 1.16 -18.80 -2.94
CA SER A 137 2.29 -17.88 -2.98
C SER A 137 2.40 -17.16 -4.33
N ARG A 138 2.94 -15.92 -4.29
CA ARG A 138 3.17 -15.08 -5.46
C ARG A 138 4.54 -14.43 -5.41
N LEU A 139 5.17 -14.27 -6.56
CA LEU A 139 6.29 -13.35 -6.74
C LEU A 139 5.71 -11.94 -6.87
N SER A 140 5.68 -11.23 -5.74
CA SER A 140 5.03 -9.91 -5.63
C SER A 140 5.91 -8.77 -6.09
N GLU A 141 7.25 -8.94 -5.96
CA GLU A 141 8.24 -7.99 -6.47
C GLU A 141 9.44 -8.76 -7.03
N PHE A 142 9.90 -8.35 -8.18
CA PHE A 142 11.18 -8.75 -8.75
C PHE A 142 11.66 -7.65 -9.68
N TYR A 143 12.52 -6.76 -9.17
CA TYR A 143 12.94 -5.61 -9.95
C TYR A 143 14.39 -5.22 -9.70
N LEU A 144 14.96 -4.51 -10.67
CA LEU A 144 16.17 -3.73 -10.55
C LEU A 144 15.81 -2.25 -10.42
N ASP A 145 16.41 -1.54 -9.46
CA ASP A 145 16.32 -0.08 -9.32
C ASP A 145 17.73 0.51 -9.45
N LYS A 146 17.90 1.42 -10.41
CA LYS A 146 19.12 2.17 -10.65
C LYS A 146 18.89 3.63 -10.36
N THR A 147 19.69 4.20 -9.44
CA THR A 147 19.66 5.63 -9.10
C THR A 147 20.92 6.31 -9.63
N PHE A 148 20.74 7.31 -10.45
CA PHE A 148 21.75 8.24 -10.94
C PHE A 148 21.69 9.50 -10.08
N LYS A 149 22.53 9.51 -9.01
CA LYS A 149 22.42 10.53 -7.95
C LYS A 149 22.66 11.95 -8.46
N ASP A 150 23.67 12.15 -9.30
CA ASP A 150 24.04 13.47 -9.83
C ASP A 150 22.99 14.06 -10.77
N GLN A 151 22.25 13.20 -11.46
CA GLN A 151 21.18 13.59 -12.38
C GLN A 151 19.80 13.67 -11.70
N GLY A 152 19.68 13.20 -10.46
CA GLY A 152 18.41 13.11 -9.77
C GLY A 152 17.43 12.12 -10.40
N ILE A 153 17.92 11.13 -11.17
CA ILE A 153 17.10 10.16 -11.90
C ILE A 153 17.16 8.80 -11.21
N SER A 154 16.00 8.16 -11.05
CA SER A 154 15.90 6.76 -10.65
C SER A 154 15.05 6.00 -11.65
N ILE A 155 15.54 4.86 -12.11
CA ILE A 155 14.88 3.96 -13.06
C ILE A 155 14.65 2.63 -12.36
N ARG A 156 13.39 2.16 -12.33
CA ARG A 156 13.04 0.83 -11.83
C ARG A 156 12.42 0.02 -12.93
N LEU A 157 12.92 -1.19 -13.12
CA LEU A 157 12.46 -2.12 -14.16
C LEU A 157 12.23 -3.49 -13.55
N GLY A 158 11.12 -4.12 -13.86
CA GLY A 158 10.82 -5.46 -13.37
C GLY A 158 9.35 -5.71 -13.12
N ARG A 159 9.07 -6.64 -12.23
CA ARG A 159 7.72 -7.03 -11.83
C ARG A 159 7.39 -6.41 -10.48
N MET A 160 6.31 -5.62 -10.41
CA MET A 160 5.87 -4.92 -9.19
C MET A 160 4.39 -4.55 -9.26
N GLY A 161 3.79 -4.31 -8.10
CA GLY A 161 2.44 -3.75 -8.02
C GLY A 161 2.45 -2.25 -8.33
N LEU A 162 1.48 -1.74 -9.08
CA LEU A 162 1.40 -0.32 -9.42
C LEU A 162 1.27 0.56 -8.17
N GLY A 163 0.54 0.09 -7.17
CA GLY A 163 0.30 0.83 -5.92
C GLY A 163 1.52 0.96 -5.00
N THR A 164 2.63 0.27 -5.30
CA THR A 164 3.91 0.48 -4.59
C THR A 164 4.66 1.70 -5.11
N GLU A 165 4.33 2.16 -6.32
CA GLU A 165 4.99 3.28 -6.99
C GLU A 165 4.09 4.52 -7.09
N PHE A 166 2.81 4.35 -7.40
CA PHE A 166 1.87 5.43 -7.69
C PHE A 166 0.69 5.44 -6.71
N ASN A 167 0.14 6.60 -6.38
CA ASN A 167 -0.96 6.79 -5.43
C ASN A 167 -0.72 6.06 -4.10
N THR A 168 0.52 5.99 -3.65
CA THR A 168 0.92 5.21 -2.47
C THR A 168 0.30 5.76 -1.20
N MET A 169 -0.21 4.88 -0.33
CA MET A 169 -0.74 5.22 0.98
C MET A 169 -0.30 4.22 2.03
N ALA A 170 -0.16 4.69 3.28
CA ALA A 170 0.09 3.81 4.41
C ALA A 170 -1.13 2.92 4.71
N CYS A 171 -0.87 1.70 5.23
CA CYS A 171 -1.90 0.79 5.72
C CYS A 171 -2.04 0.92 7.25
N ASP A 172 -2.52 2.08 7.73
CA ASP A 172 -2.75 2.33 9.15
C ASP A 172 -4.18 1.96 9.58
N PHE A 173 -4.92 1.27 8.73
CA PHE A 173 -6.29 0.79 8.92
C PHE A 173 -6.40 -0.67 8.47
N GLN A 174 -7.41 -1.39 8.97
CA GLN A 174 -7.68 -2.76 8.52
C GLN A 174 -8.49 -2.78 7.23
N SER A 175 -9.52 -1.92 7.12
CA SER A 175 -10.32 -1.86 5.91
C SER A 175 -9.45 -1.50 4.70
N ASN A 176 -9.66 -2.21 3.61
CA ASN A 176 -8.97 -1.88 2.38
C ASN A 176 -9.44 -0.54 1.78
N ALA A 177 -10.54 0.04 2.28
CA ALA A 177 -10.95 1.41 1.97
C ALA A 177 -9.87 2.45 2.29
N PHE A 178 -8.93 2.14 3.21
CA PHE A 178 -7.90 3.06 3.69
C PHE A 178 -6.48 2.55 3.48
N CYS A 179 -6.31 1.36 2.92
CA CYS A 179 -5.01 0.71 2.76
C CYS A 179 -4.62 0.64 1.29
N ALA A 180 -3.34 0.82 0.99
CA ALA A 180 -2.75 0.78 -0.35
C ALA A 180 -3.30 1.87 -1.30
N ALA A 181 -2.88 1.84 -2.56
CA ALA A 181 -3.33 2.77 -3.58
C ALA A 181 -4.83 2.64 -3.83
N GLN A 182 -5.58 3.72 -3.60
CA GLN A 182 -7.03 3.72 -3.77
C GLN A 182 -7.44 3.61 -5.24
N MET A 183 -6.66 4.21 -6.13
CA MET A 183 -6.87 4.11 -7.56
C MET A 183 -7.08 2.66 -8.02
N GLY A 184 -6.26 1.73 -7.51
CA GLY A 184 -6.36 0.31 -7.85
C GLY A 184 -7.58 -0.43 -7.29
N LYS A 185 -8.34 0.18 -6.38
CA LYS A 185 -9.57 -0.45 -5.84
C LYS A 185 -10.72 -0.37 -6.84
N TRP A 186 -10.77 0.70 -7.62
CA TRP A 186 -11.94 1.08 -8.39
C TRP A 186 -11.78 0.91 -9.89
N GLN A 187 -10.54 0.75 -10.38
CA GLN A 187 -10.24 0.54 -11.81
C GLN A 187 -10.42 -0.91 -12.30
N GLY A 188 -10.95 -1.79 -11.45
CA GLY A 188 -11.21 -3.17 -11.82
C GLY A 188 -9.92 -3.93 -12.15
N LYS A 189 -9.82 -4.44 -13.39
CA LYS A 189 -8.70 -5.30 -13.82
C LYS A 189 -7.46 -4.52 -14.26
N LEU A 190 -7.51 -3.20 -14.30
CA LEU A 190 -6.43 -2.37 -14.88
C LEU A 190 -5.25 -2.20 -13.93
N TRP A 191 -5.54 -2.02 -12.65
CA TRP A 191 -4.54 -1.69 -11.64
C TRP A 191 -4.50 -2.74 -10.55
N TYR A 192 -3.35 -3.32 -10.34
CA TYR A 192 -3.16 -4.26 -9.24
C TYR A 192 -2.23 -3.70 -8.18
N ASN A 193 -2.67 -3.81 -6.92
CA ASN A 193 -1.86 -3.58 -5.73
C ASN A 193 -1.19 -4.90 -5.30
N THR A 194 -0.08 -4.80 -4.57
CA THR A 194 0.52 -5.96 -3.92
C THR A 194 -0.54 -6.78 -3.15
N PRO A 195 -0.58 -8.10 -3.26
CA PRO A 195 0.49 -8.99 -3.72
C PRO A 195 0.52 -9.28 -5.24
N VAL A 196 -0.45 -8.78 -6.00
CA VAL A 196 -0.43 -8.93 -7.46
C VAL A 196 0.57 -7.96 -8.06
N SER A 197 1.35 -8.44 -9.01
CA SER A 197 2.39 -7.66 -9.69
C SER A 197 2.28 -7.76 -11.19
N GLN A 198 2.84 -6.77 -11.88
CA GLN A 198 2.84 -6.62 -13.33
C GLN A 198 4.25 -6.26 -13.80
N TRP A 199 4.63 -6.69 -15.01
CA TRP A 199 5.88 -6.25 -15.62
C TRP A 199 5.78 -4.79 -16.04
N GLY A 200 6.85 -4.04 -15.83
CA GLY A 200 6.90 -2.66 -16.25
C GLY A 200 8.12 -1.92 -15.75
N GLY A 201 8.07 -0.62 -15.89
CA GLY A 201 9.13 0.25 -15.44
C GLY A 201 8.63 1.64 -15.08
N ARG A 202 9.42 2.30 -14.23
CA ARG A 202 9.18 3.65 -13.77
C ARG A 202 10.47 4.47 -13.88
N VAL A 203 10.36 5.67 -14.39
CA VAL A 203 11.38 6.72 -14.32
C VAL A 203 10.89 7.80 -13.36
N LYS A 204 11.71 8.12 -12.36
CA LYS A 204 11.48 9.22 -11.42
C LYS A 204 12.59 10.25 -11.58
N TYR A 205 12.20 11.52 -11.63
CA TYR A 205 13.09 12.67 -11.69
C TYR A 205 12.89 13.53 -10.43
N GLN A 206 13.95 13.66 -9.63
CA GLN A 206 13.99 14.51 -8.44
C GLN A 206 14.32 15.94 -8.89
N ILE A 207 13.31 16.82 -8.90
CA ILE A 207 13.43 18.23 -9.33
C ILE A 207 14.18 19.04 -8.26
N ASN A 208 13.83 18.79 -7.00
CA ASN A 208 14.53 19.33 -5.83
C ASN A 208 14.29 18.38 -4.63
N PRO A 209 14.89 18.57 -3.44
CA PRO A 209 14.75 17.66 -2.30
C PRO A 209 13.30 17.37 -1.85
N GLU A 210 12.35 18.24 -2.21
CA GLU A 210 10.95 18.12 -1.79
C GLU A 210 9.98 17.79 -2.94
N LEU A 211 10.42 17.88 -4.20
CA LEU A 211 9.57 17.73 -5.38
C LEU A 211 10.15 16.73 -6.36
N PHE A 212 9.36 15.74 -6.74
CA PHE A 212 9.69 14.86 -7.86
C PHE A 212 8.50 14.65 -8.79
N ALA A 213 8.81 14.27 -10.03
CA ALA A 213 7.84 13.76 -10.99
C ALA A 213 8.24 12.36 -11.42
N GLN A 214 7.25 11.53 -11.75
CA GLN A 214 7.51 10.18 -12.24
C GLN A 214 6.52 9.77 -13.31
N VAL A 215 7.00 8.90 -14.21
CA VAL A 215 6.18 8.24 -15.24
C VAL A 215 6.48 6.75 -15.19
N GLY A 216 5.45 5.93 -15.35
CA GLY A 216 5.56 4.48 -15.41
C GLY A 216 4.77 3.90 -16.55
N VAL A 217 5.27 2.79 -17.09
CA VAL A 217 4.59 1.98 -18.12
C VAL A 217 4.62 0.53 -17.63
N PHE A 218 3.43 -0.07 -17.52
CA PHE A 218 3.27 -1.42 -17.01
C PHE A 218 2.35 -2.23 -17.92
N GLU A 219 2.62 -3.51 -18.07
CA GLU A 219 1.74 -4.39 -18.82
C GLU A 219 0.30 -4.34 -18.25
N TYR A 220 -0.67 -4.40 -19.14
CA TYR A 220 -2.04 -4.70 -18.77
C TYR A 220 -2.32 -6.17 -19.10
N ASN A 221 -2.41 -6.98 -18.06
CA ASN A 221 -2.68 -8.41 -18.15
C ASN A 221 -3.62 -8.85 -17.02
N PRO A 222 -4.93 -8.98 -17.28
CA PRO A 222 -5.92 -9.37 -16.28
C PRO A 222 -5.65 -10.73 -15.62
N GLU A 223 -4.94 -11.63 -16.31
CA GLU A 223 -4.61 -12.96 -15.78
C GLU A 223 -3.59 -12.92 -14.63
N ASN A 224 -2.83 -11.83 -14.49
CA ASN A 224 -1.90 -11.67 -13.37
C ASN A 224 -2.60 -11.76 -11.99
N ALA A 225 -3.91 -11.49 -11.92
CA ALA A 225 -4.68 -11.64 -10.68
C ALA A 225 -5.01 -13.09 -10.33
N LEU A 226 -4.96 -14.01 -11.28
CA LEU A 226 -5.28 -15.43 -11.05
C LEU A 226 -4.21 -16.09 -10.19
N GLU A 227 -4.63 -16.97 -9.31
CA GLU A 227 -3.72 -17.67 -8.39
C GLU A 227 -2.64 -18.46 -9.14
N ARG A 228 -3.03 -19.21 -10.18
CA ARG A 228 -2.11 -19.99 -11.01
C ARG A 228 -1.03 -19.16 -11.72
N HIS A 229 -1.23 -17.84 -11.85
CA HIS A 229 -0.29 -16.91 -12.47
C HIS A 229 0.59 -16.16 -11.46
N GLY A 230 0.53 -16.53 -10.18
CA GLY A 230 1.32 -15.89 -9.12
C GLY A 230 2.85 -15.92 -9.35
N TRP A 231 3.34 -16.95 -10.05
CA TRP A 231 4.75 -17.14 -10.39
C TRP A 231 5.05 -17.01 -11.88
N ASN A 232 4.05 -16.62 -12.68
CA ASN A 232 4.23 -16.47 -14.11
C ASN A 232 5.16 -15.30 -14.44
N LEU A 233 6.21 -15.53 -15.22
CA LEU A 233 7.20 -14.54 -15.62
C LEU A 233 7.05 -14.11 -17.08
N ASP A 234 6.19 -14.75 -17.86
CA ASP A 234 5.93 -14.35 -19.23
C ASP A 234 4.89 -13.20 -19.30
N THR A 235 4.81 -12.55 -20.45
CA THR A 235 3.84 -11.49 -20.74
C THR A 235 2.73 -11.97 -21.69
N LYS A 236 2.55 -13.28 -21.79
CA LYS A 236 1.51 -13.87 -22.62
C LYS A 236 0.13 -13.40 -22.12
N ASN A 237 -0.76 -13.09 -23.05
CA ASN A 237 -2.08 -12.52 -22.79
C ASN A 237 -2.05 -11.09 -22.20
N ALA A 238 -0.97 -10.34 -22.41
CA ALA A 238 -0.99 -8.91 -22.17
C ALA A 238 -1.73 -8.21 -23.33
N ASP A 239 -2.80 -7.47 -22.99
CA ASP A 239 -3.69 -6.84 -23.99
C ASP A 239 -3.33 -5.37 -24.25
N GLY A 240 -2.33 -4.85 -23.53
CA GLY A 240 -1.90 -3.45 -23.64
C GLY A 240 -1.00 -3.03 -22.49
N VAL A 241 -0.94 -1.72 -22.26
CA VAL A 241 -0.15 -1.14 -21.18
C VAL A 241 -0.93 -0.08 -20.42
N ASN A 242 -0.63 0.03 -19.13
CA ASN A 242 -0.99 1.14 -18.27
C ASN A 242 0.13 2.17 -18.30
N ILE A 243 -0.20 3.41 -18.65
CA ILE A 243 0.70 4.57 -18.61
C ILE A 243 0.26 5.42 -17.42
N LEU A 244 1.18 5.66 -16.48
CA LEU A 244 0.93 6.43 -15.27
C LEU A 244 1.87 7.62 -15.21
N SER A 245 1.38 8.73 -14.66
CA SER A 245 2.22 9.88 -14.30
C SER A 245 1.80 10.41 -12.94
N GLU A 246 2.77 10.89 -12.17
CA GLU A 246 2.52 11.47 -10.85
C GLU A 246 3.56 12.53 -10.54
N VAL A 247 3.09 13.62 -9.92
CA VAL A 247 3.93 14.64 -9.30
C VAL A 247 3.70 14.58 -7.79
N VAL A 248 4.79 14.56 -7.03
CA VAL A 248 4.76 14.49 -5.56
C VAL A 248 5.57 15.62 -4.97
N TRP A 249 4.91 16.45 -4.17
CA TRP A 249 5.55 17.49 -3.38
C TRP A 249 5.50 17.10 -1.89
N SER A 250 6.66 17.03 -1.25
CA SER A 250 6.82 16.59 0.15
C SER A 250 7.59 17.65 0.95
N PRO A 251 6.97 18.82 1.24
CA PRO A 251 7.64 19.87 1.99
C PRO A 251 7.93 19.43 3.43
N LYS A 252 9.14 19.77 3.90
CA LYS A 252 9.49 19.64 5.31
C LYS A 252 8.78 20.68 6.19
N LYS A 253 8.48 21.83 5.58
CA LYS A 253 7.73 22.96 6.17
C LYS A 253 6.55 23.29 5.26
N GLY A 254 5.48 22.54 5.40
CA GLY A 254 4.22 22.78 4.72
C GLY A 254 3.26 23.62 5.54
N LEU A 255 2.02 23.21 5.65
CA LEU A 255 1.01 23.88 6.48
C LEU A 255 1.45 23.93 7.94
N ASN A 256 1.39 25.11 8.57
CA ASN A 256 1.84 25.38 9.95
C ASN A 256 3.31 25.04 10.22
N ASP A 257 4.18 25.19 9.22
CA ASP A 257 5.61 24.81 9.28
C ASP A 257 5.86 23.32 9.60
N LEU A 258 4.87 22.46 9.38
CA LEU A 258 4.92 21.03 9.60
C LEU A 258 5.01 20.23 8.29
N PRO A 259 5.61 19.04 8.28
CA PRO A 259 5.77 18.27 7.07
C PRO A 259 4.44 17.81 6.47
N GLY A 260 4.39 17.84 5.15
CA GLY A 260 3.26 17.35 4.37
C GLY A 260 3.71 16.51 3.17
N ARG A 261 2.75 15.89 2.49
CA ARG A 261 2.96 15.17 1.24
C ARG A 261 1.73 15.26 0.37
N TYR A 262 1.89 15.81 -0.82
CA TYR A 262 0.82 16.10 -1.77
C TYR A 262 1.11 15.43 -3.09
N ARG A 263 0.11 14.78 -3.69
CA ARG A 263 0.25 14.01 -4.93
C ARG A 263 -0.87 14.34 -5.90
N VAL A 264 -0.52 14.47 -7.16
CA VAL A 264 -1.46 14.51 -8.29
C VAL A 264 -0.97 13.55 -9.35
N GLY A 265 -1.84 12.70 -9.85
CA GLY A 265 -1.46 11.74 -10.86
C GLY A 265 -2.62 11.31 -11.75
N MET A 266 -2.27 10.58 -12.79
CA MET A 266 -3.20 10.04 -13.79
C MET A 266 -2.78 8.66 -14.28
N LEU A 267 -3.77 7.92 -14.76
CA LEU A 267 -3.65 6.63 -15.42
C LEU A 267 -4.33 6.70 -16.78
N TYR A 268 -3.70 6.12 -17.79
CA TYR A 268 -4.30 5.82 -19.09
C TYR A 268 -3.97 4.38 -19.48
N ASN A 269 -4.99 3.61 -19.87
CA ASN A 269 -4.82 2.25 -20.38
C ASN A 269 -4.94 2.24 -21.89
N THR A 270 -4.04 1.56 -22.59
CA THR A 270 -4.03 1.51 -24.06
C THR A 270 -4.89 0.39 -24.64
N ALA A 271 -5.30 -0.60 -23.84
CA ALA A 271 -6.20 -1.65 -24.27
C ALA A 271 -7.57 -1.08 -24.62
N ASN A 272 -8.22 -1.66 -25.58
CA ASN A 272 -9.54 -1.25 -26.07
C ASN A 272 -10.58 -2.37 -25.82
N ASP A 273 -10.52 -2.97 -24.63
CA ASP A 273 -11.33 -4.12 -24.21
C ASP A 273 -12.22 -3.84 -23.01
N ALA A 274 -12.12 -2.63 -22.43
CA ALA A 274 -12.94 -2.26 -21.30
C ALA A 274 -14.40 -2.04 -21.73
N LYS A 275 -15.29 -2.85 -21.18
CA LYS A 275 -16.72 -2.79 -21.53
C LYS A 275 -17.34 -1.50 -21.07
N ASN A 276 -18.04 -0.84 -21.99
CA ASN A 276 -18.78 0.37 -21.69
C ASN A 276 -19.91 0.09 -20.70
N GLN A 277 -20.05 0.95 -19.72
CA GLN A 277 -21.17 0.89 -18.78
C GLN A 277 -22.45 1.38 -19.50
N TYR A 278 -23.57 0.74 -19.20
CA TYR A 278 -24.83 1.15 -19.77
C TYR A 278 -25.20 2.55 -19.29
N ASP A 279 -25.81 3.27 -20.23
CA ASP A 279 -26.55 4.47 -19.94
C ASP A 279 -27.99 4.28 -20.51
N VAL A 280 -28.90 5.12 -20.11
CA VAL A 280 -30.33 5.04 -20.47
C VAL A 280 -30.54 5.10 -22.00
N ALA A 281 -29.60 5.64 -22.74
CA ALA A 281 -29.62 5.73 -24.21
C ALA A 281 -29.12 4.45 -24.90
N TYR A 282 -28.49 3.53 -24.18
CA TYR A 282 -27.98 2.30 -24.75
C TYR A 282 -29.07 1.25 -24.93
N LYS A 283 -29.21 0.72 -26.15
CA LYS A 283 -30.07 -0.43 -26.39
C LYS A 283 -29.40 -1.69 -25.81
N ALA A 284 -30.20 -2.50 -25.10
CA ALA A 284 -29.75 -3.78 -24.57
C ALA A 284 -29.08 -4.61 -25.68
N GLY A 285 -27.88 -5.09 -25.44
CA GLY A 285 -27.07 -5.91 -26.38
C GLY A 285 -26.03 -5.17 -27.22
N THR A 286 -25.91 -3.84 -27.13
CA THR A 286 -24.93 -3.03 -27.84
C THR A 286 -23.90 -2.39 -26.90
N VAL A 287 -23.25 -3.21 -26.06
CA VAL A 287 -22.16 -2.74 -25.21
C VAL A 287 -20.91 -2.62 -26.05
N GLY A 288 -20.48 -1.39 -26.30
CA GLY A 288 -19.18 -1.11 -26.90
C GLY A 288 -18.03 -1.39 -25.93
N GLU A 289 -16.84 -1.40 -26.46
CA GLU A 289 -15.60 -1.47 -25.70
C GLU A 289 -14.79 -0.20 -25.94
N ASP A 290 -14.03 0.24 -24.93
CA ASP A 290 -13.27 1.47 -25.01
C ASP A 290 -12.05 1.42 -24.08
N ARG A 291 -11.21 2.45 -24.14
CA ARG A 291 -10.05 2.63 -23.28
C ARG A 291 -10.47 3.23 -21.94
N SER A 292 -9.75 2.86 -20.90
CA SER A 292 -9.99 3.37 -19.57
C SER A 292 -8.92 4.36 -19.12
N TYR A 293 -9.33 5.38 -18.37
CA TYR A 293 -8.44 6.36 -17.76
C TYR A 293 -8.96 6.77 -16.39
N GLY A 294 -8.13 7.48 -15.65
CA GLY A 294 -8.49 8.02 -14.34
C GLY A 294 -7.39 8.88 -13.75
N GLY A 295 -7.64 9.40 -12.57
CA GLY A 295 -6.69 10.25 -11.89
C GLY A 295 -6.93 10.31 -10.39
N TRP A 296 -5.97 10.90 -9.68
CA TRP A 296 -6.04 11.06 -8.22
C TRP A 296 -5.40 12.36 -7.76
N ILE A 297 -5.91 12.83 -6.63
CA ILE A 297 -5.32 13.89 -5.81
C ILE A 297 -5.27 13.36 -4.39
N SER A 298 -4.11 13.35 -3.75
CA SER A 298 -4.00 12.92 -2.37
C SER A 298 -3.07 13.82 -1.56
N PHE A 299 -3.34 13.90 -0.27
CA PHE A 299 -2.48 14.61 0.66
C PHE A 299 -2.40 13.90 2.02
N GLU A 300 -1.27 14.06 2.65
CA GLU A 300 -0.99 13.73 4.04
C GLU A 300 -0.33 14.94 4.67
N GLN A 301 -0.84 15.42 5.81
CA GLN A 301 -0.35 16.64 6.45
C GLN A 301 -0.31 16.46 7.97
N GLN A 302 0.84 16.72 8.57
CA GLN A 302 0.94 16.87 10.01
C GLN A 302 0.32 18.22 10.41
N LEU A 303 -0.68 18.20 11.31
CA LEU A 303 -1.43 19.39 11.74
C LEU A 303 -0.89 19.97 13.03
N THR A 304 -0.40 19.12 13.94
CA THR A 304 0.21 19.52 15.20
C THR A 304 1.48 18.72 15.47
N SER A 305 2.37 19.29 16.29
CA SER A 305 3.53 18.59 16.85
C SER A 305 3.36 18.43 18.35
N ALA A 306 3.56 17.22 18.86
CA ALA A 306 3.48 16.89 20.30
C ALA A 306 4.82 16.30 20.78
N GLY A 307 5.93 16.99 20.51
CA GLY A 307 7.27 16.55 20.85
C GLY A 307 8.13 16.23 19.61
N GLU A 308 9.02 15.27 19.72
CA GLU A 308 9.96 14.95 18.64
C GLU A 308 9.34 14.06 17.55
N GLY A 309 9.88 14.17 16.35
CA GLY A 309 9.56 13.31 15.23
C GLY A 309 8.15 13.51 14.67
N ARG A 310 7.42 12.41 14.53
CA ARG A 310 6.07 12.40 13.93
C ARG A 310 4.94 12.50 14.95
N ARG A 311 5.20 12.71 16.23
CA ARG A 311 4.16 12.79 17.25
C ARG A 311 3.23 13.98 16.99
N GLY A 312 1.93 13.76 17.15
CA GLY A 312 0.90 14.77 16.95
C GLY A 312 -0.23 14.32 16.03
N LEU A 313 -1.10 15.26 15.68
CA LEU A 313 -2.24 15.05 14.82
C LEU A 313 -1.82 15.14 13.34
N HIS A 314 -2.25 14.19 12.54
CA HIS A 314 -2.07 14.13 11.10
C HIS A 314 -3.43 13.99 10.41
N SER A 315 -3.58 14.61 9.26
CA SER A 315 -4.70 14.38 8.35
C SER A 315 -4.24 13.69 7.09
N PHE A 316 -5.14 12.97 6.44
CA PHE A 316 -4.95 12.43 5.11
C PHE A 316 -6.22 12.51 4.30
N ALA A 317 -6.09 12.64 2.98
CA ALA A 317 -7.18 12.44 2.05
C ALA A 317 -6.67 11.88 0.72
N ASN A 318 -7.55 11.18 0.02
CA ASN A 318 -7.32 10.68 -1.33
C ASN A 318 -8.64 10.72 -2.11
N PHE A 319 -8.63 11.43 -3.22
CA PHE A 319 -9.75 11.57 -4.14
C PHE A 319 -9.36 10.91 -5.44
N THR A 320 -10.14 9.93 -5.88
CA THR A 320 -9.92 9.24 -7.16
C THR A 320 -11.08 9.49 -8.11
N PHE A 321 -10.75 9.63 -9.37
CA PHE A 321 -11.69 9.89 -10.47
C PHE A 321 -11.46 8.88 -11.57
N HIS A 322 -12.53 8.29 -12.09
CA HIS A 322 -12.46 7.23 -13.06
C HIS A 322 -13.35 7.53 -14.25
N ASP A 323 -12.99 7.01 -15.42
CA ASP A 323 -13.79 7.16 -16.63
C ASP A 323 -15.19 6.61 -16.46
N ARG A 324 -16.21 7.44 -16.63
CA ARG A 324 -17.62 7.06 -16.49
C ARG A 324 -18.09 6.13 -17.61
N THR A 325 -17.36 6.02 -18.70
CA THR A 325 -17.75 5.13 -19.79
C THR A 325 -17.43 3.68 -19.48
N THR A 326 -16.29 3.40 -18.84
CA THR A 326 -15.78 2.03 -18.72
C THR A 326 -15.70 1.50 -17.28
N THR A 327 -15.88 2.34 -16.24
CA THR A 327 -15.72 1.92 -14.86
C THR A 327 -17.04 1.82 -14.09
N GLN A 328 -17.11 0.89 -13.15
CA GLN A 328 -18.27 0.68 -12.29
C GLN A 328 -18.35 1.71 -11.16
N VAL A 329 -17.22 2.24 -10.74
CA VAL A 329 -17.08 3.34 -9.77
C VAL A 329 -16.51 4.53 -10.51
N ASP A 330 -17.17 5.68 -10.48
CA ASP A 330 -16.70 6.88 -11.18
C ASP A 330 -15.88 7.81 -10.28
N HIS A 331 -16.03 7.75 -8.97
CA HIS A 331 -15.16 8.46 -8.04
C HIS A 331 -15.23 7.88 -6.62
N SER A 332 -14.18 8.11 -5.85
CA SER A 332 -14.11 7.76 -4.42
C SER A 332 -13.41 8.87 -3.65
N GLN A 333 -13.87 9.11 -2.43
CA GLN A 333 -13.28 10.05 -1.48
C GLN A 333 -12.92 9.31 -0.20
N GLN A 334 -11.70 9.55 0.26
CA GLN A 334 -11.18 9.03 1.50
C GLN A 334 -10.56 10.18 2.28
N ILE A 335 -10.98 10.35 3.53
CA ILE A 335 -10.43 11.35 4.44
C ILE A 335 -10.27 10.74 5.83
N GLY A 336 -9.33 11.23 6.60
CA GLY A 336 -9.19 10.80 7.98
C GLY A 336 -8.15 11.57 8.76
N LEU A 337 -8.11 11.22 10.04
CA LEU A 337 -7.19 11.77 11.04
C LEU A 337 -6.43 10.62 11.70
N LYS A 338 -5.17 10.88 12.05
CA LYS A 338 -4.32 9.98 12.84
C LYS A 338 -3.63 10.79 13.92
N TYR A 339 -3.73 10.35 15.18
CA TYR A 339 -2.92 10.91 16.25
C TYR A 339 -1.80 9.92 16.58
N ILE A 340 -0.56 10.32 16.36
CA ILE A 340 0.64 9.51 16.62
C ILE A 340 1.22 9.90 17.97
N GLY A 341 1.47 8.91 18.83
CA GLY A 341 2.07 9.13 20.15
C GLY A 341 1.21 9.96 21.10
N ALA A 342 -0.09 9.65 21.18
CA ALA A 342 -1.01 10.33 22.09
C ALA A 342 -0.61 10.18 23.57
N PHE A 343 0.10 9.12 23.92
CA PHE A 343 0.55 8.81 25.27
C PHE A 343 2.07 8.83 25.33
N ASP A 344 2.64 9.50 26.34
CA ASP A 344 4.11 9.66 26.45
C ASP A 344 4.86 8.33 26.60
N GLY A 345 4.27 7.33 27.27
CA GLY A 345 4.82 5.98 27.37
C GLY A 345 4.77 5.18 26.04
N HIS A 346 4.02 5.66 25.05
CA HIS A 346 3.72 4.96 23.79
C HIS A 346 3.86 5.89 22.59
N PRO A 347 5.07 6.36 22.25
CA PRO A 347 5.28 7.38 21.24
C PRO A 347 5.03 6.90 19.80
N ASN A 348 4.94 5.58 19.59
CA ASN A 348 4.69 4.97 18.28
C ASN A 348 3.23 4.58 18.04
N ASP A 349 2.38 4.63 19.07
CA ASP A 349 0.99 4.24 18.97
C ASP A 349 0.20 5.20 18.09
N ILE A 350 -0.81 4.69 17.39
CA ILE A 350 -1.62 5.48 16.47
C ILE A 350 -3.10 5.29 16.80
N ILE A 351 -3.80 6.39 17.04
CA ILE A 351 -5.27 6.42 17.02
C ILE A 351 -5.68 6.91 15.64
N GLY A 352 -6.48 6.12 14.91
CA GLY A 352 -6.92 6.43 13.56
C GLY A 352 -8.43 6.50 13.45
N LEU A 353 -8.94 7.52 12.75
CA LEU A 353 -10.34 7.63 12.32
C LEU A 353 -10.35 7.95 10.84
N GLY A 354 -11.00 7.11 10.04
CA GLY A 354 -11.15 7.29 8.60
C GLY A 354 -12.59 7.17 8.14
N VAL A 355 -12.93 7.92 7.10
CA VAL A 355 -14.21 7.84 6.37
C VAL A 355 -13.89 7.74 4.89
N ASN A 356 -14.48 6.74 4.22
CA ASN A 356 -14.40 6.57 2.78
C ASN A 356 -15.81 6.53 2.20
N ARG A 357 -16.01 7.19 1.07
CA ARG A 357 -17.19 7.11 0.24
C ARG A 357 -16.81 6.55 -1.12
N VAL A 358 -17.51 5.53 -1.56
CA VAL A 358 -17.44 4.96 -2.92
C VAL A 358 -18.72 5.33 -3.65
N HIS A 359 -18.61 6.03 -4.77
CA HIS A 359 -19.76 6.38 -5.61
C HIS A 359 -19.83 5.45 -6.81
N VAL A 360 -20.91 4.68 -6.88
CA VAL A 360 -21.18 3.76 -7.98
C VAL A 360 -21.68 4.56 -9.19
N ASN A 361 -20.99 4.38 -10.31
CA ASN A 361 -21.30 5.05 -11.57
C ASN A 361 -22.77 4.86 -11.96
N GLU A 362 -23.46 5.96 -12.17
CA GLU A 362 -24.89 5.95 -12.53
C GLU A 362 -25.20 5.14 -13.79
N ARG A 363 -24.30 5.13 -14.77
CA ARG A 363 -24.45 4.32 -15.98
C ARG A 363 -24.46 2.83 -15.67
N PHE A 364 -23.58 2.38 -14.77
CA PHE A 364 -23.59 1.01 -14.28
C PHE A 364 -24.80 0.72 -13.40
N ARG A 365 -25.11 1.62 -12.49
CA ARG A 365 -26.24 1.50 -11.58
C ARG A 365 -27.59 1.42 -12.31
N SER A 366 -27.77 2.16 -13.40
CA SER A 366 -29.03 2.15 -14.18
C SER A 366 -29.37 0.78 -14.76
N THR A 367 -28.40 -0.15 -14.83
CA THR A 367 -28.62 -1.53 -15.26
C THR A 367 -28.89 -2.50 -14.12
N LYS A 368 -28.85 -2.04 -12.87
CA LYS A 368 -28.88 -2.85 -11.65
C LYS A 368 -29.81 -2.24 -10.62
N GLU A 369 -31.13 -2.59 -10.64
CA GLU A 369 -32.11 -2.06 -9.67
C GLU A 369 -31.71 -2.26 -8.21
N ILE A 370 -30.94 -3.32 -7.92
CA ILE A 370 -30.46 -3.61 -6.56
C ILE A 370 -29.51 -2.52 -6.03
N LEU A 371 -28.78 -1.79 -6.89
CA LEU A 371 -27.83 -0.74 -6.48
C LEU A 371 -28.52 0.62 -6.26
N ASN A 372 -29.65 0.62 -5.56
CA ASN A 372 -30.56 1.77 -5.48
C ASN A 372 -30.05 2.94 -4.63
N LYS A 373 -29.04 2.74 -3.76
CA LYS A 373 -28.42 3.82 -2.97
C LYS A 373 -27.29 4.54 -3.74
N GLY A 374 -26.60 3.85 -4.64
CA GLY A 374 -25.54 4.42 -5.46
C GLY A 374 -24.25 4.75 -4.71
N GLU A 375 -24.20 4.58 -3.40
CA GLU A 375 -23.07 4.93 -2.56
C GLU A 375 -22.88 3.91 -1.44
N GLU A 376 -21.62 3.61 -1.14
CA GLU A 376 -21.20 2.86 0.04
C GLU A 376 -20.28 3.73 0.87
N TYR A 377 -20.47 3.77 2.19
CA TYR A 377 -19.59 4.45 3.11
C TYR A 377 -18.90 3.44 4.03
N ASN A 378 -17.61 3.61 4.24
CA ASN A 378 -16.82 2.83 5.17
C ASN A 378 -16.22 3.79 6.20
N ILE A 379 -16.44 3.49 7.48
CA ILE A 379 -15.92 4.26 8.62
C ILE A 379 -15.11 3.29 9.46
N GLU A 380 -13.88 3.66 9.86
CA GLU A 380 -13.06 2.87 10.76
C GLU A 380 -12.45 3.74 11.84
N LEU A 381 -12.61 3.31 13.10
CA LEU A 381 -11.90 3.81 14.28
C LEU A 381 -10.98 2.71 14.77
N ASN A 382 -9.70 3.01 14.96
CA ASN A 382 -8.72 2.03 15.42
C ASN A 382 -7.70 2.62 16.40
N TYR A 383 -7.03 1.71 17.13
CA TYR A 383 -5.89 2.00 17.98
C TYR A 383 -4.76 1.02 17.66
N SER A 384 -3.70 1.49 17.00
CA SER A 384 -2.51 0.68 16.75
C SER A 384 -1.57 0.77 17.94
N TYR A 385 -1.52 -0.28 18.71
CA TYR A 385 -0.63 -0.46 19.85
C TYR A 385 0.67 -1.14 19.42
N TYR A 386 1.81 -0.56 19.76
CA TYR A 386 3.13 -1.09 19.49
C TYR A 386 3.85 -1.48 20.79
N PRO A 387 3.61 -2.69 21.34
CA PRO A 387 4.37 -3.18 22.51
C PRO A 387 5.86 -3.29 22.19
N LEU A 388 6.20 -3.59 20.94
CA LEU A 388 7.54 -3.54 20.36
C LEU A 388 7.43 -2.79 19.03
N LYS A 389 8.48 -2.10 18.63
CA LYS A 389 8.51 -1.43 17.32
C LYS A 389 8.31 -2.40 16.13
N SER A 390 8.73 -3.66 16.31
CA SER A 390 8.58 -4.76 15.35
C SER A 390 7.24 -5.51 15.43
N PHE A 391 6.40 -5.20 16.43
CA PHE A 391 5.12 -5.88 16.63
C PHE A 391 3.98 -4.90 16.90
N MET A 392 2.93 -4.97 16.13
CA MET A 392 1.72 -4.14 16.24
C MET A 392 0.49 -5.01 16.49
N LEU A 393 -0.37 -4.54 17.39
CA LEU A 393 -1.74 -4.99 17.59
C LEU A 393 -2.68 -3.81 17.36
N ARG A 394 -3.79 -4.04 16.64
CA ARG A 394 -4.76 -2.97 16.28
C ARG A 394 -6.18 -3.44 16.49
N PRO A 395 -6.78 -3.29 17.68
CA PRO A 395 -8.22 -3.35 17.85
C PRO A 395 -8.90 -2.23 17.06
N LEU A 396 -10.08 -2.52 16.51
CA LEU A 396 -10.82 -1.59 15.67
C LEU A 396 -12.32 -1.85 15.66
N LEU A 397 -13.04 -0.80 15.25
CA LEU A 397 -14.46 -0.83 14.92
C LEU A 397 -14.64 -0.29 13.51
N GLN A 398 -15.44 -0.97 12.70
CA GLN A 398 -15.86 -0.47 11.38
C GLN A 398 -17.38 -0.39 11.33
N TYR A 399 -17.88 0.63 10.64
CA TYR A 399 -19.28 0.77 10.31
C TYR A 399 -19.40 0.99 8.80
N VAL A 400 -20.10 0.06 8.14
CA VAL A 400 -20.35 0.10 6.70
C VAL A 400 -21.79 0.51 6.49
N ILE A 401 -22.01 1.62 5.78
CA ILE A 401 -23.32 2.13 5.44
C ILE A 401 -23.63 1.79 4.00
N HIS A 402 -24.77 1.22 3.73
CA HIS A 402 -25.23 0.73 2.43
C HIS A 402 -24.19 -0.22 1.79
N PRO A 403 -23.84 -1.35 2.43
CA PRO A 403 -22.93 -2.33 1.84
C PRO A 403 -23.39 -2.71 0.42
N GLY A 404 -22.46 -2.67 -0.56
CA GLY A 404 -22.81 -2.92 -1.97
C GLY A 404 -23.61 -1.81 -2.65
N ALA A 405 -23.75 -0.61 -2.03
CA ALA A 405 -24.56 0.51 -2.51
C ALA A 405 -26.06 0.18 -2.66
N THR A 406 -26.62 -0.65 -1.75
CA THR A 406 -28.02 -1.09 -1.75
C THR A 406 -28.67 -0.86 -0.38
N ASP A 407 -30.01 -0.79 -0.36
CA ASP A 407 -30.81 -0.85 0.87
C ASP A 407 -31.34 -2.26 1.21
N LYS A 408 -30.93 -3.26 0.43
CA LYS A 408 -31.30 -4.67 0.66
C LYS A 408 -30.41 -5.35 1.69
N VAL A 409 -29.31 -4.71 2.04
CA VAL A 409 -28.36 -5.17 3.04
C VAL A 409 -28.33 -4.16 4.18
N ASP A 410 -28.49 -4.63 5.41
CA ASP A 410 -28.43 -3.78 6.58
C ASP A 410 -27.01 -3.20 6.76
N ASN A 411 -26.94 -2.00 7.34
CA ASN A 411 -25.65 -1.42 7.72
C ASN A 411 -24.88 -2.38 8.62
N ALA A 412 -23.60 -2.55 8.40
CA ALA A 412 -22.80 -3.56 9.08
C ALA A 412 -21.88 -2.94 10.14
N LEU A 413 -21.95 -3.48 11.36
CA LEU A 413 -21.00 -3.19 12.43
C LEU A 413 -19.98 -4.34 12.53
N VAL A 414 -18.69 -4.03 12.34
CA VAL A 414 -17.60 -4.99 12.40
C VAL A 414 -16.66 -4.65 13.55
N VAL A 415 -16.36 -5.66 14.36
CA VAL A 415 -15.29 -5.60 15.38
C VAL A 415 -14.08 -6.36 14.83
N GLY A 416 -12.90 -5.77 14.90
CA GLY A 416 -11.72 -6.38 14.33
C GLY A 416 -10.47 -6.27 15.20
N LEU A 417 -9.49 -7.08 14.86
CA LEU A 417 -8.15 -7.07 15.44
C LEU A 417 -7.12 -7.38 14.36
N SER A 418 -6.30 -6.40 14.01
CA SER A 418 -5.12 -6.64 13.15
C SER A 418 -3.87 -6.88 13.99
N SER A 419 -2.96 -7.67 13.45
CA SER A 419 -1.60 -7.80 13.97
C SER A 419 -0.58 -7.75 12.84
N LYS A 420 0.62 -7.25 13.14
CA LYS A 420 1.74 -7.24 12.20
C LYS A 420 3.04 -7.50 12.95
N VAL A 421 3.84 -8.42 12.44
CA VAL A 421 5.18 -8.76 12.95
C VAL A 421 6.19 -8.56 11.83
N ILE A 422 7.34 -7.98 12.17
CA ILE A 422 8.50 -7.80 11.29
C ILE A 422 9.66 -8.60 11.89
N PHE A 423 10.18 -9.57 11.11
CA PHE A 423 11.26 -10.46 11.53
C PHE A 423 12.60 -10.05 10.95
#